data_9a730b1cd1ef3c038f39388a59ecc20a
#
_entry.id   9a730b1cd1ef3c038f39388a59ecc20a
#
_cell.length_a   1.000
_cell.length_b   1.000
_cell.length_c   1.000
_cell.angle_alpha   90.00
_cell.angle_beta   90.00
_cell.angle_gamma   90.00
#
_symmetry.space_group_name_H-M   'P 1'
#
loop_
_entity.id
_entity.type
_entity.pdbx_description
1 polymer ?
#
loop_
_entity_poly.entity_id
_entity_poly.type
_entity_poly.pdbx_seq_one_letter_code
_entity_poly.pdbx_strand_id
1 'polypeptide(L)'
;MRRKALAICLILLLILSAGCTVSPPEGTDTPVLSTQIPTTSSTQPPTQPPTEGPTDAPTEPPTEPPTEPPTEPPTEPKILVVIDPGHQAKGNYDKEPVGPGASEMKAKVSSGTQGVVTRLEEYKLTLALALKLEQELLARGYEVLLTRRTHDVDISNAQRAQMANEAKADAFIRIHGNAVDDPNVHGALTMCQTKKNPYNGELYQQSRALSEAVLDGLVASAQCRKRSILESDTMSGINWCKVPTTIVEAGFMSNPQEDQLMSTEEYQNKLAVGMANGIDAYFGRN
;
A
#
# COMPACT_ATOMS: atom_id res chain seq x y z
N MET A 1 52.23 -14.76 -21.52
CA MET A 1 51.29 -15.87 -21.43
C MET A 1 51.54 -16.65 -20.18
N ARG A 2 50.80 -16.46 -19.12
CA ARG A 2 50.74 -17.36 -17.94
C ARG A 2 49.30 -17.29 -17.38
N ARG A 3 48.51 -18.34 -17.62
CA ARG A 3 47.18 -18.54 -17.05
C ARG A 3 47.36 -18.95 -15.58
N LYS A 4 46.74 -18.22 -14.64
CA LYS A 4 46.56 -18.63 -13.26
C LYS A 4 45.16 -19.21 -13.13
N ALA A 5 45.07 -20.50 -12.85
CA ALA A 5 43.88 -21.20 -12.44
C ALA A 5 43.56 -20.83 -11.00
N LEU A 6 42.33 -20.44 -10.74
CA LEU A 6 41.85 -20.22 -9.36
C LEU A 6 41.08 -21.48 -8.93
N ALA A 7 41.58 -22.15 -7.90
CA ALA A 7 40.95 -23.30 -7.29
C ALA A 7 39.84 -22.86 -6.35
N ILE A 8 38.61 -23.36 -6.59
CA ILE A 8 37.47 -23.19 -5.71
C ILE A 8 37.53 -24.31 -4.65
N CYS A 9 37.77 -23.94 -3.39
CA CYS A 9 37.64 -24.85 -2.25
C CYS A 9 36.17 -24.90 -1.81
N LEU A 10 35.53 -26.05 -2.04
CA LEU A 10 34.19 -26.38 -1.55
C LEU A 10 34.40 -26.97 -0.12
N ILE A 11 33.97 -26.24 0.92
CA ILE A 11 33.94 -26.77 2.30
C ILE A 11 32.50 -27.24 2.58
N LEU A 12 32.31 -28.56 2.61
CA LEU A 12 31.10 -29.23 3.06
C LEU A 12 31.12 -29.26 4.60
N LEU A 13 30.23 -28.54 5.26
CA LEU A 13 29.97 -28.68 6.68
C LEU A 13 28.75 -29.58 6.90
N LEU A 14 29.00 -30.80 7.36
CA LEU A 14 27.97 -31.69 7.91
C LEU A 14 27.62 -31.21 9.33
N ILE A 15 26.37 -30.82 9.55
CA ILE A 15 25.84 -30.63 10.91
C ILE A 15 24.88 -31.77 11.22
N LEU A 16 25.24 -32.56 12.23
CA LEU A 16 24.42 -33.61 12.84
C LEU A 16 23.25 -32.93 13.59
N SER A 17 22.04 -33.32 13.25
CA SER A 17 20.82 -32.95 13.98
C SER A 17 20.59 -33.92 15.15
N ALA A 18 20.70 -33.43 16.38
CA ALA A 18 20.18 -34.13 17.56
C ALA A 18 18.72 -33.67 17.78
N GLY A 19 17.79 -34.60 17.64
CA GLY A 19 16.39 -34.36 17.89
C GLY A 19 16.08 -34.34 19.39
N CYS A 20 15.35 -33.31 19.82
CA CYS A 20 14.61 -33.35 21.09
C CYS A 20 13.11 -33.13 20.75
N THR A 21 12.35 -34.18 20.92
CA THR A 21 10.89 -34.15 20.90
C THR A 21 10.38 -33.62 22.24
N VAL A 22 9.63 -32.52 22.21
CA VAL A 22 8.85 -32.05 23.37
C VAL A 22 7.39 -32.12 22.98
N SER A 23 6.63 -32.92 23.72
CA SER A 23 5.17 -33.03 23.60
C SER A 23 4.47 -31.83 24.25
N PRO A 24 3.31 -31.39 23.72
CA PRO A 24 2.55 -30.31 24.32
C PRO A 24 1.69 -30.82 25.49
N PRO A 25 1.37 -29.99 26.49
CA PRO A 25 0.46 -30.33 27.57
C PRO A 25 -1.01 -30.20 27.12
N GLU A 26 -1.80 -31.14 27.62
CA GLU A 26 -3.24 -31.26 27.41
C GLU A 26 -4.04 -30.12 28.11
N GLY A 27 -5.26 -29.97 27.60
CA GLY A 27 -6.19 -28.89 27.82
C GLY A 27 -6.72 -28.69 29.23
N THR A 28 -7.29 -27.51 29.40
CA THR A 28 -8.33 -27.25 30.42
C THR A 28 -9.53 -26.59 29.75
N ASP A 29 -10.63 -27.30 29.80
CA ASP A 29 -11.98 -26.86 29.47
C ASP A 29 -12.39 -25.68 30.35
N THR A 30 -12.98 -24.66 29.76
CA THR A 30 -13.80 -23.67 30.47
C THR A 30 -15.15 -23.52 29.75
N PRO A 31 -16.26 -23.43 30.51
CA PRO A 31 -17.62 -23.67 29.99
C PRO A 31 -18.20 -22.45 29.27
N VAL A 32 -18.92 -22.77 28.19
CA VAL A 32 -19.76 -21.86 27.43
C VAL A 32 -20.96 -21.43 28.24
N LEU A 33 -21.11 -20.14 28.52
CA LEU A 33 -22.31 -19.58 29.12
C LEU A 33 -23.30 -19.17 28.01
N SER A 34 -24.34 -19.99 27.85
CA SER A 34 -25.49 -19.70 26.97
C SER A 34 -26.40 -18.69 27.65
N THR A 35 -26.57 -17.52 27.07
CA THR A 35 -27.59 -16.56 27.51
C THR A 35 -28.77 -16.62 26.54
N GLN A 36 -29.88 -17.18 27.01
CA GLN A 36 -31.16 -17.21 26.30
C GLN A 36 -31.88 -15.85 26.42
N ILE A 37 -32.44 -15.40 25.31
CA ILE A 37 -33.32 -14.23 25.23
C ILE A 37 -34.76 -14.72 25.44
N PRO A 38 -35.55 -14.14 26.33
CA PRO A 38 -36.97 -14.49 26.46
C PRO A 38 -37.82 -13.71 25.45
N THR A 39 -38.57 -14.46 24.66
CA THR A 39 -39.65 -13.98 23.81
C THR A 39 -40.90 -13.77 24.64
N THR A 40 -41.45 -12.57 24.68
CA THR A 40 -42.81 -12.36 25.17
C THR A 40 -43.71 -11.93 24.01
N SER A 41 -44.61 -12.84 23.70
CA SER A 41 -45.81 -12.64 22.87
C SER A 41 -46.93 -12.08 23.73
N SER A 42 -47.57 -10.99 23.27
CA SER A 42 -48.85 -10.56 23.84
C SER A 42 -49.78 -10.21 22.70
N THR A 43 -50.77 -11.05 22.57
CA THR A 43 -51.95 -10.94 21.71
C THR A 43 -53.05 -10.19 22.46
N GLN A 44 -53.71 -9.22 21.80
CA GLN A 44 -55.04 -8.82 22.18
C GLN A 44 -55.87 -8.31 21.01
N PRO A 45 -57.11 -8.74 20.87
CA PRO A 45 -57.99 -8.41 19.77
C PRO A 45 -58.93 -7.19 20.06
N PRO A 46 -59.79 -6.80 19.13
CA PRO A 46 -60.21 -5.43 18.88
C PRO A 46 -61.55 -5.07 19.54
N THR A 47 -61.73 -3.77 19.74
CA THR A 47 -63.05 -3.21 20.09
C THR A 47 -63.42 -2.11 19.05
N GLN A 48 -64.57 -2.29 18.40
CA GLN A 48 -65.25 -1.30 17.57
C GLN A 48 -66.38 -0.65 18.38
N PRO A 49 -67.14 0.33 17.81
CA PRO A 49 -66.99 1.79 17.82
C PRO A 49 -68.11 2.49 18.55
N PRO A 50 -68.28 3.82 18.41
CA PRO A 50 -69.58 4.35 17.96
C PRO A 50 -69.44 5.40 16.81
N THR A 51 -70.42 5.36 15.98
CA THR A 51 -70.78 6.22 14.86
C THR A 51 -71.27 7.58 15.36
N GLU A 52 -70.75 8.68 14.83
CA GLU A 52 -71.44 9.98 14.84
C GLU A 52 -71.32 10.67 13.48
N GLY A 53 -72.32 11.41 13.15
CA GLY A 53 -72.70 11.88 11.85
C GLY A 53 -71.95 13.07 11.28
N PRO A 54 -72.38 13.63 10.12
CA PRO A 54 -71.58 14.47 9.25
C PRO A 54 -71.45 15.89 9.79
N THR A 55 -70.18 16.33 9.92
CA THR A 55 -69.87 17.76 10.17
C THR A 55 -69.17 18.32 8.92
N ASP A 56 -69.61 19.51 8.52
CA ASP A 56 -69.16 20.26 7.34
C ASP A 56 -67.65 20.35 7.23
N ALA A 57 -67.16 20.19 6.00
CA ALA A 57 -65.76 20.29 5.64
C ALA A 57 -65.26 21.74 5.73
N PRO A 58 -64.13 21.99 6.41
CA PRO A 58 -63.39 23.23 6.24
C PRO A 58 -62.63 23.22 4.89
N THR A 59 -62.81 24.31 4.14
CA THR A 59 -62.03 24.56 2.91
C THR A 59 -60.55 24.60 3.21
N GLU A 60 -59.75 23.69 2.64
CA GLU A 60 -58.29 23.70 2.75
C GLU A 60 -57.70 24.96 2.09
N PRO A 61 -56.74 25.63 2.71
CA PRO A 61 -55.96 26.67 2.04
C PRO A 61 -55.08 26.08 0.93
N PRO A 62 -54.68 26.86 -0.09
CA PRO A 62 -53.91 26.37 -1.21
C PRO A 62 -52.58 25.77 -0.73
N THR A 63 -52.36 24.52 -1.08
CA THR A 63 -51.06 23.82 -0.86
C THR A 63 -50.02 24.50 -1.72
N GLU A 64 -49.03 25.14 -1.12
CA GLU A 64 -47.81 25.58 -1.82
C GLU A 64 -47.17 24.40 -2.53
N PRO A 65 -46.62 24.57 -3.74
CA PRO A 65 -45.91 23.50 -4.43
C PRO A 65 -44.72 23.05 -3.60
N PRO A 66 -44.36 21.75 -3.59
CA PRO A 66 -43.23 21.24 -2.84
C PRO A 66 -41.95 21.98 -3.27
N THR A 67 -41.32 22.66 -2.33
CA THR A 67 -39.98 23.21 -2.54
C THR A 67 -39.02 22.02 -2.74
N GLU A 68 -38.44 21.90 -3.94
CA GLU A 68 -37.40 20.89 -4.17
C GLU A 68 -36.30 21.04 -3.13
N PRO A 69 -35.81 19.93 -2.55
CA PRO A 69 -34.68 20.01 -1.61
C PRO A 69 -33.46 20.65 -2.32
N PRO A 70 -32.68 21.45 -1.61
CA PRO A 70 -31.51 22.09 -2.19
C PRO A 70 -30.60 21.01 -2.83
N THR A 71 -30.34 21.15 -4.13
CA THR A 71 -29.39 20.33 -4.84
C THR A 71 -28.02 20.62 -4.21
N GLU A 72 -27.41 19.64 -3.53
CA GLU A 72 -26.04 19.78 -3.03
C GLU A 72 -25.12 20.18 -4.20
N PRO A 73 -24.20 21.14 -3.98
CA PRO A 73 -23.26 21.53 -5.03
C PRO A 73 -22.44 20.30 -5.46
N PRO A 74 -22.09 20.17 -6.75
CA PRO A 74 -21.28 19.07 -7.24
C PRO A 74 -20.00 18.98 -6.42
N THR A 75 -19.81 17.85 -5.73
CA THR A 75 -18.54 17.60 -5.00
C THR A 75 -17.47 17.43 -6.06
N GLU A 76 -16.41 18.24 -6.02
CA GLU A 76 -15.23 18.07 -6.88
C GLU A 76 -14.72 16.63 -6.78
N PRO A 77 -14.38 15.98 -7.90
CA PRO A 77 -13.88 14.62 -7.88
C PRO A 77 -12.61 14.56 -7.04
N LYS A 78 -12.59 13.66 -6.07
CA LYS A 78 -11.42 13.46 -5.20
C LYS A 78 -10.32 12.76 -5.98
N ILE A 79 -9.08 13.18 -5.73
CA ILE A 79 -7.89 12.53 -6.29
C ILE A 79 -7.70 11.18 -5.60
N LEU A 80 -7.60 10.11 -6.39
CA LEU A 80 -7.35 8.75 -5.91
C LEU A 80 -5.87 8.40 -6.00
N VAL A 81 -5.25 8.10 -4.86
CA VAL A 81 -3.88 7.59 -4.77
C VAL A 81 -3.90 6.12 -4.39
N VAL A 82 -3.32 5.27 -5.23
CA VAL A 82 -3.08 3.87 -4.87
C VAL A 82 -1.69 3.73 -4.24
N ILE A 83 -1.63 3.11 -3.07
CA ILE A 83 -0.39 2.84 -2.34
C ILE A 83 -0.11 1.34 -2.41
N ASP A 84 1.09 0.97 -2.82
CA ASP A 84 1.57 -0.40 -2.84
C ASP A 84 2.67 -0.60 -1.79
N PRO A 85 2.35 -1.23 -0.65
CA PRO A 85 3.40 -1.72 0.25
C PRO A 85 4.16 -2.83 -0.45
N GLY A 86 5.40 -2.58 -0.89
CA GLY A 86 6.21 -3.55 -1.60
C GLY A 86 6.36 -4.87 -0.87
N HIS A 87 6.56 -5.96 -1.61
CA HIS A 87 6.74 -7.30 -1.09
C HIS A 87 5.54 -7.87 -0.30
N GLN A 88 5.72 -9.01 0.33
CA GLN A 88 4.78 -9.75 1.16
C GLN A 88 5.53 -10.82 1.97
N ALA A 89 4.90 -11.43 2.98
CA ALA A 89 5.59 -12.35 3.88
C ALA A 89 6.26 -13.53 3.16
N LYS A 90 5.62 -14.06 2.12
CA LYS A 90 6.14 -15.16 1.31
C LYS A 90 6.30 -14.73 -0.14
N GLY A 91 7.53 -14.70 -0.64
CA GLY A 91 7.80 -14.45 -2.05
C GLY A 91 7.14 -15.51 -2.96
N ASN A 92 6.72 -15.09 -4.15
CA ASN A 92 6.25 -15.97 -5.22
C ASN A 92 7.24 -15.88 -6.37
N TYR A 93 8.02 -16.94 -6.58
CA TYR A 93 9.10 -16.99 -7.57
C TYR A 93 8.66 -17.63 -8.89
N ASP A 94 7.38 -17.99 -9.04
CA ASP A 94 6.79 -18.24 -10.33
C ASP A 94 7.00 -17.04 -11.24
N LYS A 95 6.97 -17.28 -12.54
CA LYS A 95 7.33 -16.25 -13.52
C LYS A 95 6.10 -15.54 -14.07
N GLU A 96 6.24 -14.25 -14.27
CA GLU A 96 5.31 -13.42 -15.03
C GLU A 96 6.08 -12.58 -16.06
N PRO A 97 5.46 -12.15 -17.18
CA PRO A 97 6.11 -11.25 -18.12
C PRO A 97 6.51 -9.92 -17.46
N VAL A 98 7.67 -9.38 -17.81
CA VAL A 98 8.17 -8.09 -17.28
C VAL A 98 7.27 -6.90 -17.65
N GLY A 99 6.44 -7.06 -18.68
CA GLY A 99 5.43 -6.09 -19.13
C GLY A 99 4.47 -6.74 -20.10
N PRO A 100 3.39 -6.07 -20.50
CA PRO A 100 2.38 -6.61 -21.42
C PRO A 100 3.00 -7.10 -22.74
N GLY A 101 2.85 -8.40 -23.06
CA GLY A 101 3.40 -9.00 -24.28
C GLY A 101 4.91 -9.25 -24.27
N ALA A 102 5.61 -9.02 -23.15
CA ALA A 102 7.03 -9.27 -23.04
C ALA A 102 7.36 -10.78 -23.09
N SER A 103 8.46 -11.12 -23.75
CA SER A 103 9.06 -12.47 -23.69
C SER A 103 9.97 -12.63 -22.46
N GLU A 104 10.52 -11.54 -21.92
CA GLU A 104 11.30 -11.56 -20.69
C GLU A 104 10.38 -11.86 -19.50
N MET A 105 10.81 -12.85 -18.70
CA MET A 105 10.04 -13.36 -17.56
C MET A 105 10.76 -13.06 -16.25
N LYS A 106 10.06 -12.51 -15.26
CA LYS A 106 10.57 -12.23 -13.91
C LYS A 106 9.78 -12.96 -12.84
N ALA A 107 10.33 -13.09 -11.64
CA ALA A 107 9.57 -13.56 -10.49
C ALA A 107 8.38 -12.64 -10.22
N LYS A 108 7.23 -13.21 -9.88
CA LYS A 108 5.99 -12.47 -9.58
C LYS A 108 6.20 -11.46 -8.46
N VAL A 109 6.84 -11.88 -7.38
CA VAL A 109 7.18 -10.99 -6.26
C VAL A 109 8.25 -11.67 -5.38
N SER A 110 9.25 -10.92 -4.93
CA SER A 110 10.22 -11.38 -3.93
C SER A 110 9.70 -11.10 -2.51
N SER A 111 10.29 -11.74 -1.50
CA SER A 111 10.04 -11.44 -0.08
C SER A 111 10.65 -10.11 0.37
N GLY A 112 11.49 -9.50 -0.46
CA GLY A 112 12.23 -8.30 -0.10
C GLY A 112 13.53 -8.57 0.61
N THR A 113 14.12 -7.51 1.17
CA THR A 113 15.33 -7.55 1.99
C THR A 113 14.99 -7.54 3.48
N GLN A 114 16.03 -7.42 4.31
CA GLN A 114 15.92 -7.36 5.76
C GLN A 114 16.94 -6.38 6.32
N GLY A 115 16.56 -5.65 7.35
CA GLY A 115 17.46 -4.77 8.08
C GLY A 115 18.70 -5.46 8.60
N VAL A 116 19.87 -4.86 8.36
CA VAL A 116 21.17 -5.48 8.69
C VAL A 116 21.40 -5.58 10.20
N VAL A 117 20.83 -4.66 11.00
CA VAL A 117 20.90 -4.60 12.46
C VAL A 117 19.60 -5.05 13.11
N THR A 118 18.49 -4.44 12.72
CA THR A 118 17.18 -4.65 13.36
C THR A 118 16.52 -5.97 13.00
N ARG A 119 16.93 -6.56 11.88
CA ARG A 119 16.26 -7.73 11.29
C ARG A 119 14.80 -7.50 10.92
N LEU A 120 14.39 -6.24 10.82
CA LEU A 120 13.07 -5.89 10.31
C LEU A 120 12.98 -6.30 8.83
N GLU A 121 12.02 -7.15 8.50
CA GLU A 121 11.79 -7.53 7.10
C GLU A 121 11.15 -6.38 6.33
N GLU A 122 11.59 -6.18 5.09
CA GLU A 122 11.14 -5.08 4.23
C GLU A 122 9.61 -5.06 4.06
N TYR A 123 8.96 -6.21 3.88
CA TYR A 123 7.50 -6.25 3.73
C TYR A 123 6.74 -5.74 4.98
N LYS A 124 7.34 -5.78 6.16
CA LYS A 124 6.78 -5.20 7.39
C LYS A 124 6.96 -3.70 7.43
N LEU A 125 8.15 -3.22 7.11
CA LEU A 125 8.44 -1.79 7.00
C LEU A 125 7.54 -1.11 5.98
N THR A 126 7.43 -1.67 4.78
CA THR A 126 6.64 -1.07 3.70
C THR A 126 5.16 -0.98 4.02
N LEU A 127 4.59 -1.99 4.73
CA LEU A 127 3.21 -1.92 5.19
C LEU A 127 3.02 -0.86 6.28
N ALA A 128 3.95 -0.76 7.23
CA ALA A 128 3.89 0.27 8.26
C ALA A 128 3.92 1.68 7.66
N LEU A 129 4.82 1.93 6.70
CA LEU A 129 4.89 3.21 5.98
C LEU A 129 3.63 3.49 5.16
N ALA A 130 3.10 2.48 4.47
CA ALA A 130 1.90 2.64 3.66
C ALA A 130 0.66 2.98 4.48
N LEU A 131 0.47 2.37 5.65
CA LEU A 131 -0.64 2.67 6.55
C LEU A 131 -0.54 4.10 7.13
N LYS A 132 0.67 4.58 7.41
CA LYS A 132 0.90 5.95 7.86
C LYS A 132 0.65 6.95 6.73
N LEU A 133 1.13 6.66 5.51
CA LEU A 133 0.87 7.49 4.34
C LEU A 133 -0.63 7.55 4.00
N GLU A 134 -1.34 6.44 4.13
CA GLU A 134 -2.80 6.41 3.97
C GLU A 134 -3.48 7.38 4.93
N GLN A 135 -3.13 7.35 6.22
CA GLN A 135 -3.71 8.26 7.22
C GLN A 135 -3.46 9.73 6.87
N GLU A 136 -2.23 10.07 6.47
CA GLU A 136 -1.87 11.41 6.03
C GLU A 136 -2.67 11.87 4.81
N LEU A 137 -2.80 11.03 3.79
CA LEU A 137 -3.52 11.39 2.57
C LEU A 137 -5.04 11.49 2.80
N LEU A 138 -5.63 10.59 3.58
CA LEU A 138 -7.05 10.68 3.96
C LEU A 138 -7.35 11.98 4.73
N ALA A 139 -6.47 12.37 5.68
CA ALA A 139 -6.60 13.62 6.41
C ALA A 139 -6.51 14.86 5.52
N ARG A 140 -5.82 14.77 4.36
CA ARG A 140 -5.71 15.81 3.33
C ARG A 140 -6.82 15.76 2.27
N GLY A 141 -7.80 14.84 2.42
CA GLY A 141 -8.98 14.75 1.55
C GLY A 141 -8.76 13.98 0.24
N TYR A 142 -7.70 13.18 0.15
CA TYR A 142 -7.52 12.20 -0.93
C TYR A 142 -8.43 10.99 -0.74
N GLU A 143 -8.73 10.29 -1.83
CA GLU A 143 -9.15 8.89 -1.77
C GLU A 143 -7.92 7.99 -1.84
N VAL A 144 -7.92 6.90 -1.06
CA VAL A 144 -6.76 6.02 -0.97
C VAL A 144 -7.18 4.55 -1.09
N LEU A 145 -6.42 3.79 -1.88
CA LEU A 145 -6.52 2.35 -1.98
C LEU A 145 -5.14 1.73 -1.71
N LEU A 146 -5.07 0.72 -0.84
CA LEU A 146 -3.87 -0.08 -0.64
C LEU A 146 -3.96 -1.40 -1.43
N THR A 147 -2.86 -1.82 -2.06
CA THR A 147 -2.80 -3.12 -2.76
C THR A 147 -2.84 -4.29 -1.78
N ARG A 148 -2.40 -4.09 -0.53
CA ARG A 148 -2.53 -5.04 0.59
C ARG A 148 -2.63 -4.33 1.92
N ARG A 149 -3.29 -4.96 2.89
CA ARG A 149 -3.39 -4.50 4.29
C ARG A 149 -2.84 -5.51 5.28
N THR A 150 -2.40 -6.65 4.80
CA THR A 150 -1.82 -7.74 5.60
C THR A 150 -0.53 -8.22 4.98
N HIS A 151 0.17 -9.07 5.69
CA HIS A 151 1.42 -9.68 5.22
C HIS A 151 1.17 -10.96 4.43
N ASP A 152 0.12 -11.69 4.78
CA ASP A 152 -0.22 -12.98 4.20
C ASP A 152 -1.15 -12.79 2.98
N VAL A 153 -0.52 -12.50 1.86
CA VAL A 153 -1.15 -12.33 0.54
C VAL A 153 -0.27 -13.00 -0.52
N ASP A 154 -0.84 -13.29 -1.68
CA ASP A 154 -0.10 -13.71 -2.87
C ASP A 154 -0.51 -12.84 -4.06
N ILE A 155 0.05 -11.64 -4.14
CA ILE A 155 -0.26 -10.64 -5.17
C ILE A 155 1.04 -10.32 -5.92
N SER A 156 1.06 -10.61 -7.23
CA SER A 156 2.22 -10.36 -8.09
C SER A 156 2.44 -8.86 -8.36
N ASN A 157 3.63 -8.48 -8.83
CA ASN A 157 3.93 -7.10 -9.21
C ASN A 157 3.03 -6.59 -10.35
N ALA A 158 2.68 -7.45 -11.31
CA ALA A 158 1.73 -7.12 -12.37
C ALA A 158 0.32 -6.89 -11.80
N GLN A 159 -0.15 -7.76 -10.91
CA GLN A 159 -1.47 -7.63 -10.28
C GLN A 159 -1.58 -6.33 -9.44
N ARG A 160 -0.53 -5.94 -8.72
CA ARG A 160 -0.50 -4.67 -7.97
C ARG A 160 -0.67 -3.46 -8.90
N ALA A 161 0.02 -3.46 -10.04
CA ALA A 161 -0.16 -2.42 -11.06
C ALA A 161 -1.56 -2.47 -11.68
N GLN A 162 -2.13 -3.66 -11.92
CA GLN A 162 -3.49 -3.82 -12.44
C GLN A 162 -4.54 -3.26 -11.46
N MET A 163 -4.37 -3.45 -10.15
CA MET A 163 -5.27 -2.84 -9.15
C MET A 163 -5.31 -1.30 -9.27
N ALA A 164 -4.15 -0.65 -9.47
CA ALA A 164 -4.10 0.79 -9.70
C ALA A 164 -4.77 1.20 -11.02
N ASN A 165 -4.60 0.41 -12.08
CA ASN A 165 -5.21 0.65 -13.39
C ASN A 165 -6.74 0.50 -13.33
N GLU A 166 -7.25 -0.55 -12.69
CA GLU A 166 -8.69 -0.83 -12.55
C GLU A 166 -9.38 0.24 -11.71
N ALA A 167 -8.72 0.71 -10.66
CA ALA A 167 -9.17 1.81 -9.83
C ALA A 167 -9.11 3.16 -10.56
N LYS A 168 -8.46 3.26 -11.73
CA LYS A 168 -8.21 4.52 -12.45
C LYS A 168 -7.53 5.56 -11.57
N ALA A 169 -6.50 5.13 -10.84
CA ALA A 169 -5.80 5.98 -9.91
C ALA A 169 -5.15 7.20 -10.60
N ASP A 170 -5.11 8.32 -9.91
CA ASP A 170 -4.41 9.52 -10.37
C ASP A 170 -2.89 9.41 -10.13
N ALA A 171 -2.49 8.59 -9.14
CA ALA A 171 -1.10 8.24 -8.87
C ALA A 171 -0.97 6.85 -8.23
N PHE A 172 0.14 6.16 -8.51
CA PHE A 172 0.50 4.87 -7.93
C PHE A 172 1.86 4.97 -7.24
N ILE A 173 1.87 4.86 -5.91
CA ILE A 173 3.04 4.99 -5.05
C ILE A 173 3.44 3.62 -4.53
N ARG A 174 4.61 3.13 -4.94
CA ARG A 174 5.14 1.83 -4.53
C ARG A 174 6.27 2.04 -3.53
N ILE A 175 6.06 1.59 -2.28
CA ILE A 175 6.99 1.84 -1.16
C ILE A 175 7.90 0.64 -0.97
N HIS A 176 9.21 0.90 -0.89
CA HIS A 176 10.28 -0.07 -0.73
C HIS A 176 11.35 0.43 0.25
N GLY A 177 12.20 -0.50 0.67
CA GLY A 177 13.44 -0.22 1.40
C GLY A 177 14.60 -0.88 0.67
N ASN A 178 15.56 -0.07 0.23
CA ASN A 178 16.66 -0.52 -0.60
C ASN A 178 17.70 -1.37 0.17
N ALA A 179 18.50 -2.12 -0.55
CA ALA A 179 19.68 -2.78 -0.02
C ALA A 179 20.76 -2.93 -1.11
N VAL A 180 22.01 -2.73 -0.72
CA VAL A 180 23.20 -2.93 -1.56
C VAL A 180 24.33 -3.51 -0.71
N ASP A 181 25.37 -4.03 -1.36
CA ASP A 181 26.49 -4.67 -0.66
C ASP A 181 27.35 -3.69 0.16
N ASP A 182 27.45 -2.41 -0.27
CA ASP A 182 28.17 -1.40 0.48
C ASP A 182 27.32 -0.81 1.62
N PRO A 183 27.66 -1.08 2.89
CA PRO A 183 26.89 -0.61 4.04
C PRO A 183 26.99 0.91 4.27
N ASN A 184 27.86 1.63 3.57
CA ASN A 184 27.97 3.09 3.67
C ASN A 184 26.97 3.81 2.75
N VAL A 185 26.35 3.12 1.82
CA VAL A 185 25.34 3.70 0.94
C VAL A 185 24.09 4.01 1.75
N HIS A 186 23.60 5.27 1.66
CA HIS A 186 22.46 5.76 2.42
C HIS A 186 21.70 6.84 1.64
N GLY A 187 20.49 7.19 2.08
CA GLY A 187 19.62 8.21 1.50
C GLY A 187 18.45 7.63 0.72
N ALA A 188 17.47 8.47 0.44
CA ALA A 188 16.28 8.08 -0.31
C ALA A 188 16.45 8.31 -1.81
N LEU A 189 15.77 7.50 -2.61
CA LEU A 189 15.67 7.65 -4.06
C LEU A 189 14.27 7.24 -4.54
N THR A 190 13.94 7.62 -5.76
CA THR A 190 12.74 7.16 -6.44
C THR A 190 13.08 6.56 -7.79
N MET A 191 12.14 5.79 -8.37
CA MET A 191 12.31 5.17 -9.68
C MET A 191 11.05 5.35 -10.52
N CYS A 192 11.24 5.57 -11.83
CA CYS A 192 10.18 5.54 -12.83
C CYS A 192 10.69 4.84 -14.12
N GLN A 193 9.81 4.70 -15.11
CA GLN A 193 10.19 4.20 -16.44
C GLN A 193 11.02 5.22 -17.19
N THR A 194 11.70 4.77 -18.27
CA THR A 194 12.33 5.69 -19.21
C THR A 194 11.30 6.28 -20.18
N LYS A 195 11.66 7.38 -20.85
CA LYS A 195 10.86 7.95 -21.94
C LYS A 195 10.64 6.98 -23.11
N LYS A 196 11.52 5.98 -23.26
CA LYS A 196 11.47 4.98 -24.34
C LYS A 196 10.88 3.65 -23.88
N ASN A 197 10.29 3.58 -22.68
CA ASN A 197 9.67 2.36 -22.18
C ASN A 197 8.66 1.83 -23.20
N PRO A 198 8.77 0.57 -23.65
CA PRO A 198 7.91 0.03 -24.68
C PRO A 198 6.47 -0.24 -24.21
N TYR A 199 6.19 -0.15 -22.91
CA TYR A 199 4.91 -0.51 -22.31
C TYR A 199 4.08 0.70 -21.90
N ASN A 200 4.72 1.80 -21.49
CA ASN A 200 4.05 2.97 -20.92
C ASN A 200 4.94 4.25 -20.96
N GLY A 201 5.79 4.38 -21.98
CA GLY A 201 6.67 5.54 -22.15
C GLY A 201 5.93 6.87 -22.29
N GLU A 202 4.65 6.85 -22.70
CA GLU A 202 3.77 8.01 -22.74
C GLU A 202 3.50 8.63 -21.36
N LEU A 203 3.58 7.83 -20.29
CA LEU A 203 3.41 8.28 -18.90
C LEU A 203 4.72 8.84 -18.28
N TYR A 204 5.83 8.80 -19.01
CA TYR A 204 7.15 9.19 -18.48
C TYR A 204 7.16 10.56 -17.81
N GLN A 205 6.59 11.58 -18.47
CA GLN A 205 6.61 12.95 -17.94
C GLN A 205 5.90 13.04 -16.57
N GLN A 206 4.72 12.43 -16.46
CA GLN A 206 3.93 12.42 -15.22
C GLN A 206 4.61 11.60 -14.13
N SER A 207 5.08 10.38 -14.46
CA SER A 207 5.78 9.52 -13.51
C SER A 207 7.11 10.14 -13.02
N ARG A 208 7.83 10.83 -13.91
CA ARG A 208 9.08 11.51 -13.57
C ARG A 208 8.82 12.71 -12.64
N ALA A 209 7.79 13.51 -12.93
CA ALA A 209 7.37 14.63 -12.07
C ALA A 209 6.88 14.14 -10.70
N LEU A 210 6.08 13.07 -10.66
CA LEU A 210 5.65 12.42 -9.42
C LEU A 210 6.84 11.91 -8.61
N SER A 211 7.80 11.24 -9.26
CA SER A 211 9.01 10.72 -8.62
C SER A 211 9.85 11.84 -7.99
N GLU A 212 9.97 12.98 -8.69
CA GLU A 212 10.72 14.14 -8.19
C GLU A 212 10.03 14.78 -6.99
N ALA A 213 8.74 15.08 -7.11
CA ALA A 213 7.97 15.71 -6.06
C ALA A 213 7.94 14.86 -4.77
N VAL A 214 7.70 13.54 -4.90
CA VAL A 214 7.69 12.62 -3.77
C VAL A 214 9.07 12.52 -3.12
N LEU A 215 10.15 12.45 -3.91
CA LEU A 215 11.52 12.41 -3.38
C LEU A 215 11.87 13.71 -2.63
N ASP A 216 11.50 14.86 -3.18
CA ASP A 216 11.78 16.16 -2.56
C ASP A 216 11.03 16.32 -1.24
N GLY A 217 9.73 15.99 -1.21
CA GLY A 217 8.94 16.02 0.00
C GLY A 217 9.49 15.09 1.08
N LEU A 218 9.84 13.85 0.69
CA LEU A 218 10.39 12.85 1.60
C LEU A 218 11.71 13.34 2.21
N VAL A 219 12.64 13.81 1.39
CA VAL A 219 13.96 14.29 1.85
C VAL A 219 13.83 15.50 2.76
N ALA A 220 12.96 16.45 2.43
CA ALA A 220 12.73 17.64 3.25
C ALA A 220 12.18 17.30 4.64
N SER A 221 11.24 16.35 4.72
CA SER A 221 10.63 15.93 5.99
C SER A 221 11.54 15.03 6.83
N ALA A 222 12.15 14.02 6.22
CA ALA A 222 13.00 13.05 6.91
C ALA A 222 14.42 13.56 7.16
N GLN A 223 14.82 14.67 6.51
CA GLN A 223 16.17 15.25 6.55
C GLN A 223 17.25 14.23 6.18
N CYS A 224 16.93 13.34 5.25
CA CYS A 224 17.85 12.33 4.74
C CYS A 224 18.57 12.81 3.46
N ARG A 225 19.57 12.06 3.03
CA ARG A 225 20.30 12.37 1.80
C ARG A 225 19.41 12.15 0.57
N LYS A 226 19.23 13.17 -0.27
CA LYS A 226 18.62 13.02 -1.59
C LYS A 226 19.58 12.30 -2.54
N ARG A 227 19.11 11.21 -3.13
CA ARG A 227 19.80 10.51 -4.21
C ARG A 227 19.14 10.84 -5.56
N SER A 228 19.55 10.13 -6.62
CA SER A 228 19.00 10.33 -7.95
C SER A 228 17.62 9.68 -8.10
N ILE A 229 16.85 10.16 -9.07
CA ILE A 229 15.73 9.40 -9.62
C ILE A 229 16.31 8.43 -10.63
N LEU A 230 16.10 7.14 -10.41
CA LEU A 230 16.54 6.08 -11.32
C LEU A 230 15.46 5.82 -12.37
N GLU A 231 15.89 5.70 -13.62
CA GLU A 231 15.01 5.33 -14.72
C GLU A 231 15.27 3.87 -15.11
N SER A 232 14.22 3.05 -15.18
CA SER A 232 14.34 1.62 -15.46
C SER A 232 13.11 1.07 -16.17
N ASP A 233 13.35 0.26 -17.20
CA ASP A 233 12.33 -0.45 -17.97
C ASP A 233 12.26 -1.96 -17.59
N THR A 234 12.88 -2.34 -16.47
CA THR A 234 12.94 -3.74 -16.04
C THR A 234 12.07 -4.05 -14.82
N MET A 235 11.24 -3.10 -14.37
CA MET A 235 10.38 -3.26 -13.20
C MET A 235 8.96 -3.62 -13.60
N SER A 236 8.55 -4.89 -13.36
CA SER A 236 7.21 -5.39 -13.75
C SER A 236 6.11 -4.47 -13.21
N GLY A 237 6.17 -4.06 -11.94
CA GLY A 237 5.14 -3.19 -11.34
C GLY A 237 5.08 -1.77 -11.93
N ILE A 238 6.13 -1.30 -12.62
CA ILE A 238 6.09 -0.08 -13.42
C ILE A 238 5.54 -0.39 -14.82
N ASN A 239 6.08 -1.41 -15.49
CA ASN A 239 5.76 -1.72 -16.88
C ASN A 239 4.30 -2.10 -17.11
N TRP A 240 3.65 -2.74 -16.13
CA TRP A 240 2.23 -3.09 -16.17
C TRP A 240 1.29 -1.94 -15.81
N CYS A 241 1.84 -0.82 -15.30
CA CYS A 241 1.06 0.33 -14.86
C CYS A 241 0.61 1.19 -16.05
N LYS A 242 -0.63 1.69 -15.99
CA LYS A 242 -1.25 2.61 -16.96
C LYS A 242 -1.65 3.95 -16.34
N VAL A 243 -1.10 4.24 -15.17
CA VAL A 243 -1.28 5.51 -14.45
C VAL A 243 0.10 6.05 -14.02
N PRO A 244 0.24 7.34 -13.71
CA PRO A 244 1.51 7.89 -13.20
C PRO A 244 2.00 7.09 -12.00
N THR A 245 3.25 6.59 -12.04
CA THR A 245 3.77 5.68 -11.02
C THR A 245 5.19 6.03 -10.59
N THR A 246 5.49 5.79 -9.32
CA THR A 246 6.85 5.87 -8.77
C THR A 246 7.10 4.73 -7.78
N ILE A 247 8.31 4.18 -7.78
CA ILE A 247 8.83 3.38 -6.67
C ILE A 247 9.60 4.35 -5.76
N VAL A 248 9.35 4.27 -4.47
CA VAL A 248 10.04 5.04 -3.42
C VAL A 248 10.90 4.09 -2.63
N GLU A 249 12.21 4.28 -2.69
CA GLU A 249 13.18 3.63 -1.82
C GLU A 249 13.44 4.57 -0.63
N ALA A 250 12.79 4.28 0.49
CA ALA A 250 12.73 5.20 1.64
C ALA A 250 14.07 5.36 2.39
N GLY A 251 15.01 4.45 2.16
CA GLY A 251 16.35 4.39 2.73
C GLY A 251 16.96 3.02 2.46
N PHE A 252 18.19 2.78 2.92
CA PHE A 252 18.91 1.52 2.72
C PHE A 252 18.88 0.67 3.98
N MET A 253 18.14 -0.44 3.95
CA MET A 253 18.09 -1.43 5.03
C MET A 253 19.43 -2.15 5.25
N SER A 254 20.34 -2.07 4.27
CA SER A 254 21.74 -2.51 4.39
C SER A 254 22.66 -1.52 5.11
N ASN A 255 22.21 -0.26 5.31
CA ASN A 255 22.94 0.73 6.08
C ASN A 255 22.53 0.64 7.56
N PRO A 256 23.47 0.41 8.52
CA PRO A 256 23.12 0.20 9.93
C PRO A 256 22.38 1.35 10.60
N GLN A 257 22.67 2.60 10.22
CA GLN A 257 22.01 3.78 10.79
C GLN A 257 20.61 3.96 10.22
N GLU A 258 20.43 3.83 8.90
CA GLU A 258 19.11 3.95 8.27
C GLU A 258 18.17 2.81 8.66
N ASP A 259 18.68 1.57 8.78
CA ASP A 259 17.90 0.43 9.27
C ASP A 259 17.35 0.72 10.68
N GLN A 260 18.20 1.22 11.60
CA GLN A 260 17.75 1.59 12.94
C GLN A 260 16.74 2.74 12.90
N LEU A 261 16.96 3.78 12.09
CA LEU A 261 16.02 4.89 11.95
C LEU A 261 14.67 4.42 11.40
N MET A 262 14.66 3.68 10.30
CA MET A 262 13.44 3.18 9.66
C MET A 262 12.64 2.20 10.55
N SER A 263 13.27 1.61 11.56
CA SER A 263 12.58 0.77 12.54
C SER A 263 11.80 1.58 13.59
N THR A 264 12.05 2.90 13.70
CA THR A 264 11.39 3.77 14.68
C THR A 264 10.10 4.39 14.13
N GLU A 265 9.09 4.49 14.99
CA GLU A 265 7.81 5.10 14.62
C GLU A 265 7.98 6.58 14.25
N GLU A 266 8.83 7.32 14.96
CA GLU A 266 9.09 8.73 14.69
C GLU A 266 9.61 8.96 13.27
N TYR A 267 10.60 8.17 12.85
CA TYR A 267 11.18 8.33 11.51
C TYR A 267 10.22 7.87 10.42
N GLN A 268 9.47 6.79 10.65
CA GLN A 268 8.41 6.35 9.74
C GLN A 268 7.33 7.42 9.54
N ASN A 269 6.95 8.15 10.59
CA ASN A 269 6.02 9.28 10.48
C ASN A 269 6.62 10.41 9.62
N LYS A 270 7.89 10.76 9.80
CA LYS A 270 8.57 11.75 8.94
C LYS A 270 8.60 11.32 7.47
N LEU A 271 8.86 10.05 7.20
CA LEU A 271 8.83 9.50 5.83
C LEU A 271 7.43 9.59 5.22
N ALA A 272 6.39 9.21 5.96
CA ALA A 272 5.01 9.25 5.49
C ALA A 272 4.53 10.69 5.21
N VAL A 273 4.76 11.61 6.16
CA VAL A 273 4.46 13.04 5.98
C VAL A 273 5.21 13.61 4.77
N GLY A 274 6.47 13.23 4.60
CA GLY A 274 7.28 13.68 3.48
C GLY A 274 6.75 13.20 2.13
N MET A 275 6.37 11.92 2.02
CA MET A 275 5.72 11.39 0.82
C MET A 275 4.40 12.10 0.54
N ALA A 276 3.58 12.36 1.56
CA ALA A 276 2.31 13.07 1.41
C ALA A 276 2.53 14.52 0.95
N ASN A 277 3.53 15.23 1.49
CA ASN A 277 3.90 16.58 1.03
C ASN A 277 4.31 16.59 -0.45
N GLY A 278 5.07 15.58 -0.87
CA GLY A 278 5.45 15.42 -2.28
C GLY A 278 4.26 15.13 -3.20
N ILE A 279 3.29 14.35 -2.72
CA ILE A 279 2.04 14.09 -3.46
C ILE A 279 1.21 15.36 -3.57
N ASP A 280 1.07 16.15 -2.49
CA ASP A 280 0.41 17.48 -2.56
C ASP A 280 1.08 18.38 -3.58
N ALA A 281 2.41 18.47 -3.55
CA ALA A 281 3.16 19.28 -4.52
C ALA A 281 2.95 18.82 -5.97
N TYR A 282 2.88 17.50 -6.21
CA TYR A 282 2.61 16.94 -7.54
C TYR A 282 1.22 17.35 -8.06
N PHE A 283 0.21 17.35 -7.21
CA PHE A 283 -1.16 17.73 -7.57
C PHE A 283 -1.44 19.23 -7.41
N GLY A 284 -0.45 20.04 -7.04
CA GLY A 284 -0.62 21.49 -6.83
C GLY A 284 -1.50 21.85 -5.64
N ARG A 285 -1.57 20.98 -4.64
CA ARG A 285 -2.28 21.18 -3.38
C ARG A 285 -1.27 21.62 -2.32
N ASN A 286 -1.15 22.94 -2.09
CA ASN A 286 -0.26 23.54 -1.08
C ASN A 286 -1.06 24.19 0.04
#